data_7b22948627ce3e0446e8791fa6e06662
#
_entry.id   7b22948627ce3e0446e8791fa6e06662
#
_cell.length_a   1.000
_cell.length_b   1.000
_cell.length_c   1.000
_cell.angle_alpha   90.00
_cell.angle_beta   90.00
_cell.angle_gamma   90.00
#
_symmetry.space_group_name_H-M   'P 1'
#
loop_
_entity.id
_entity.type
_entity.pdbx_description
1 polymer ?
#
loop_
_entity_poly.entity_id
_entity_poly.type
_entity_poly.pdbx_seq_one_letter_code
_entity_poly.pdbx_strand_id
1 'polypeptide(L)'
;MRLTICCIGAALALTLACAGAQKKGDVARGKVVFEACSPCHNVDNDSRKMGPSLKGLFKRAKLENGKKVTEENVRSQINSDGRQMPHYQDILSDQEKGDLIAYLKTL
;
A
#
# COMPACT_ATOMS: atom_id res chain seq x y z
N MET A 1 27.87 64.59 8.22
CA MET A 1 28.00 63.19 8.63
C MET A 1 26.68 62.50 8.39
N ARG A 2 26.57 61.72 7.31
CA ARG A 2 25.32 61.00 6.97
C ARG A 2 25.56 59.52 7.16
N LEU A 3 24.84 58.97 8.13
CA LEU A 3 24.81 57.51 8.35
C LEU A 3 23.81 56.91 7.39
N THR A 4 24.31 56.16 6.46
CA THR A 4 23.47 55.35 5.55
C THR A 4 23.24 54.00 6.23
N ILE A 5 22.05 53.78 6.69
CA ILE A 5 21.63 52.46 7.25
C ILE A 5 21.22 51.60 6.05
N CYS A 6 22.05 50.65 5.79
CA CYS A 6 21.77 49.59 4.77
C CYS A 6 20.85 48.56 5.39
N CYS A 7 19.57 48.58 5.02
CA CYS A 7 18.63 47.52 5.36
C CYS A 7 18.93 46.31 4.50
N ILE A 8 19.58 45.33 5.08
CA ILE A 8 19.73 44.02 4.50
C ILE A 8 18.43 43.27 4.76
N GLY A 9 17.57 43.22 3.75
CA GLY A 9 16.39 42.37 3.76
C GLY A 9 16.81 40.91 3.60
N ALA A 10 16.78 40.16 4.67
CA ALA A 10 16.92 38.72 4.58
C ALA A 10 15.60 38.13 4.05
N ALA A 11 15.57 37.86 2.75
CA ALA A 11 14.50 37.07 2.16
C ALA A 11 14.65 35.63 2.62
N LEU A 12 13.85 35.27 3.62
CA LEU A 12 13.72 33.87 4.04
C LEU A 12 12.92 33.14 2.98
N ALA A 13 13.64 32.51 2.06
CA ALA A 13 13.02 31.60 1.11
C ALA A 13 12.52 30.37 1.88
N LEU A 14 11.23 30.37 2.18
CA LEU A 14 10.54 29.19 2.67
C LEU A 14 10.47 28.19 1.53
N THR A 15 11.45 27.33 1.42
CA THR A 15 11.35 26.18 0.54
C THR A 15 10.33 25.23 1.17
N LEU A 16 9.10 25.28 0.68
CA LEU A 16 8.14 24.26 0.93
C LEU A 16 8.70 22.98 0.28
N ALA A 17 9.38 22.17 1.06
CA ALA A 17 9.68 20.82 0.64
C ALA A 17 8.34 20.10 0.59
N CYS A 18 7.75 19.99 -0.60
CA CYS A 18 6.73 18.98 -0.88
C CYS A 18 7.42 17.62 -0.77
N ALA A 19 7.61 17.14 0.46
CA ALA A 19 7.84 15.75 0.68
C ALA A 19 6.57 15.06 0.18
N GLY A 20 6.67 14.32 -0.94
CA GLY A 20 5.62 13.43 -1.39
C GLY A 20 5.39 12.39 -0.30
N ALA A 21 4.61 12.75 0.70
CA ALA A 21 4.14 11.82 1.69
C ALA A 21 3.24 10.84 0.93
N GLN A 22 3.73 9.61 0.71
CA GLN A 22 2.87 8.53 0.34
C GLN A 22 1.80 8.46 1.43
N LYS A 23 0.54 8.76 1.05
CA LYS A 23 -0.57 8.63 1.97
C LYS A 23 -0.57 7.20 2.50
N LYS A 24 -0.61 7.05 3.81
CA LYS A 24 -0.86 5.74 4.42
C LYS A 24 -2.07 5.12 3.77
N GLY A 25 -2.04 3.82 3.54
CA GLY A 25 -3.17 3.08 3.02
C GLY A 25 -4.38 3.24 3.93
N ASP A 26 -5.54 3.40 3.32
CA ASP A 26 -6.83 3.53 4.01
C ASP A 26 -7.50 2.16 4.08
N VAL A 27 -7.76 1.68 5.30
CA VAL A 27 -8.36 0.35 5.53
C VAL A 27 -9.76 0.25 4.92
N ALA A 28 -10.59 1.28 5.05
CA ALA A 28 -11.95 1.26 4.53
C ALA A 28 -11.97 1.21 2.99
N ARG A 29 -11.12 2.00 2.34
CA ARG A 29 -10.95 1.92 0.88
C ARG A 29 -10.34 0.60 0.45
N GLY A 30 -9.39 0.07 1.21
CA GLY A 30 -8.80 -1.24 0.96
C GLY A 30 -9.82 -2.36 0.98
N LYS A 31 -10.79 -2.29 1.88
CA LYS A 31 -11.92 -3.23 1.92
C LYS A 31 -12.76 -3.17 0.63
N VAL A 32 -12.98 -1.99 0.08
CA VAL A 32 -13.67 -1.82 -1.20
C VAL A 32 -12.85 -2.41 -2.35
N VAL A 33 -11.55 -2.14 -2.38
CA VAL A 33 -10.62 -2.73 -3.37
C VAL A 33 -10.65 -4.27 -3.28
N PHE A 34 -10.72 -4.80 -2.07
CA PHE A 34 -10.76 -6.25 -1.81
C PHE A 34 -11.99 -6.94 -2.41
N GLU A 35 -13.06 -6.23 -2.72
CA GLU A 35 -14.24 -6.83 -3.36
C GLU A 35 -13.89 -7.56 -4.66
N ALA A 36 -12.89 -7.09 -5.39
CA ALA A 36 -12.37 -7.76 -6.59
C ALA A 36 -11.60 -9.06 -6.27
N CYS A 37 -11.13 -9.22 -5.05
CA CYS A 37 -10.35 -10.37 -4.58
C CYS A 37 -11.23 -11.44 -3.92
N SER A 38 -12.38 -11.04 -3.38
CA SER A 38 -13.27 -11.89 -2.58
C SER A 38 -13.84 -13.11 -3.33
N PRO A 39 -14.04 -13.10 -4.66
CA PRO A 39 -14.47 -14.31 -5.38
C PRO A 39 -13.48 -15.48 -5.25
N CYS A 40 -12.21 -15.20 -5.05
CA CYS A 40 -11.15 -16.21 -4.99
C CYS A 40 -10.50 -16.36 -3.62
N HIS A 41 -10.70 -15.42 -2.71
CA HIS A 41 -10.06 -15.42 -1.40
C HIS A 41 -11.06 -15.26 -0.25
N ASN A 42 -11.02 -16.18 0.71
CA ASN A 42 -11.69 -16.02 2.00
C ASN A 42 -10.87 -15.14 2.95
N VAL A 43 -11.55 -14.45 3.85
CA VAL A 43 -10.95 -13.71 4.97
C VAL A 43 -11.56 -14.07 6.32
N ASP A 44 -12.70 -14.75 6.33
CA ASP A 44 -13.48 -15.06 7.54
C ASP A 44 -13.10 -16.41 8.14
N ASN A 45 -12.50 -17.29 7.37
CA ASN A 45 -12.12 -18.63 7.76
C ASN A 45 -10.88 -19.10 7.00
N ASP A 46 -10.34 -20.26 7.34
CA ASP A 46 -9.14 -20.82 6.74
C ASP A 46 -9.42 -21.64 5.47
N SER A 47 -10.66 -21.68 5.00
CA SER A 47 -11.03 -22.46 3.83
C SER A 47 -10.46 -21.86 2.56
N ARG A 48 -9.89 -22.71 1.73
CA ARG A 48 -9.41 -22.37 0.40
C ARG A 48 -10.58 -22.28 -0.59
N LYS A 49 -10.55 -21.25 -1.43
CA LYS A 49 -11.32 -21.16 -2.67
C LYS A 49 -10.38 -21.42 -3.84
N MET A 50 -10.50 -20.70 -4.96
CA MET A 50 -9.49 -20.72 -6.02
C MET A 50 -8.13 -20.29 -5.51
N GLY A 51 -8.10 -19.24 -4.68
CA GLY A 51 -6.91 -18.78 -3.97
C GLY A 51 -6.90 -19.20 -2.50
N PRO A 52 -5.76 -19.08 -1.83
CA PRO A 52 -5.66 -19.38 -0.41
C PRO A 52 -6.47 -18.38 0.43
N SER A 53 -6.88 -18.80 1.63
CA SER A 53 -7.44 -17.88 2.61
C SER A 53 -6.43 -16.82 2.98
N LEU A 54 -6.89 -15.57 3.09
CA LEU A 54 -6.07 -14.43 3.53
C LEU A 54 -6.30 -14.09 5.01
N LYS A 55 -7.11 -14.88 5.72
CA LYS A 55 -7.30 -14.70 7.15
C LYS A 55 -5.97 -14.76 7.88
N GLY A 56 -5.67 -13.72 8.64
CA GLY A 56 -4.43 -13.62 9.40
C GLY A 56 -3.16 -13.56 8.55
N LEU A 57 -3.25 -13.09 7.31
CA LEU A 57 -2.14 -13.09 6.35
C LEU A 57 -0.84 -12.51 6.94
N PHE A 58 -0.90 -11.31 7.52
CA PHE A 58 0.29 -10.64 8.06
C PHE A 58 0.76 -11.22 9.41
N LYS A 59 0.05 -12.17 9.97
CA LYS A 59 0.47 -12.93 11.15
C LYS A 59 1.22 -14.20 10.78
N ARG A 60 1.25 -14.57 9.51
CA ARG A 60 1.96 -15.75 9.00
C ARG A 60 3.40 -15.41 8.67
N ALA A 61 4.27 -16.42 8.75
CA ALA A 61 5.68 -16.25 8.40
C ALA A 61 5.90 -16.12 6.89
N LYS A 62 5.14 -16.87 6.10
CA LYS A 62 5.34 -16.98 4.65
C LYS A 62 4.05 -16.92 3.85
N LEU A 63 4.15 -16.37 2.65
CA LEU A 63 3.15 -16.50 1.60
C LEU A 63 3.15 -17.92 1.04
N GLU A 64 2.12 -18.25 0.25
CA GLU A 64 2.02 -19.56 -0.42
C GLU A 64 3.21 -19.84 -1.34
N ASN A 65 3.80 -18.80 -1.95
CA ASN A 65 4.99 -18.91 -2.79
C ASN A 65 6.30 -19.11 -2.00
N GLY A 66 6.25 -19.21 -0.68
CA GLY A 66 7.41 -19.40 0.20
C GLY A 66 8.16 -18.13 0.60
N LYS A 67 7.81 -16.98 0.05
CA LYS A 67 8.41 -15.70 0.43
C LYS A 67 7.86 -15.21 1.77
N LYS A 68 8.65 -14.44 2.52
CA LYS A 68 8.17 -13.83 3.76
C LYS A 68 6.96 -12.94 3.51
N VAL A 69 6.06 -12.87 4.49
CA VAL A 69 4.94 -11.94 4.47
C VAL A 69 5.45 -10.55 4.84
N THR A 70 5.65 -9.73 3.83
CA THR A 70 6.02 -8.31 3.92
C THR A 70 5.12 -7.51 2.99
N GLU A 71 4.98 -6.21 3.23
CA GLU A 71 4.22 -5.35 2.32
C GLU A 71 4.77 -5.42 0.89
N GLU A 72 6.08 -5.43 0.75
CA GLU A 72 6.75 -5.52 -0.55
C GLU A 72 6.41 -6.84 -1.26
N ASN A 73 6.54 -7.96 -0.56
CA ASN A 73 6.26 -9.27 -1.14
C ASN A 73 4.78 -9.47 -1.45
N VAL A 74 3.87 -8.95 -0.62
CA VAL A 74 2.43 -8.96 -0.89
C VAL A 74 2.11 -8.09 -2.10
N ARG A 75 2.68 -6.90 -2.20
CA ARG A 75 2.53 -6.02 -3.36
C ARG A 75 3.04 -6.68 -4.63
N SER A 76 4.19 -7.33 -4.56
CA SER A 76 4.75 -8.10 -5.68
C SER A 76 3.82 -9.21 -6.14
N GLN A 77 3.20 -9.92 -5.21
CA GLN A 77 2.21 -10.97 -5.52
C GLN A 77 0.95 -10.40 -6.17
N ILE A 78 0.49 -9.24 -5.74
CA ILE A 78 -0.66 -8.54 -6.34
C ILE A 78 -0.33 -8.11 -7.78
N ASN A 79 0.89 -7.65 -8.01
CA ASN A 79 1.35 -7.16 -9.32
C ASN A 79 1.61 -8.28 -10.31
N SER A 80 2.13 -9.41 -9.83
CA SER A 80 2.52 -10.53 -10.67
C SER A 80 1.39 -11.53 -10.81
N ASP A 81 1.47 -12.33 -11.86
CA ASP A 81 0.58 -13.44 -11.99
C ASP A 81 0.96 -14.60 -11.06
N GLY A 82 0.13 -14.90 -10.12
CA GLY A 82 -0.04 -16.29 -9.78
C GLY A 82 -0.83 -16.97 -10.90
N ARG A 83 -0.66 -18.26 -11.11
CA ARG A 83 -1.22 -19.02 -12.26
C ARG A 83 -2.69 -18.73 -12.61
N GLN A 84 -3.50 -18.30 -11.67
CA GLN A 84 -4.93 -18.02 -11.83
C GLN A 84 -5.32 -16.64 -11.33
N MET A 85 -4.42 -15.95 -10.66
CA MET A 85 -4.64 -14.61 -10.14
C MET A 85 -4.35 -13.59 -11.26
N PRO A 86 -5.26 -12.64 -11.53
CA PRO A 86 -4.99 -11.59 -12.49
C PRO A 86 -3.77 -10.75 -12.11
N HIS A 87 -3.10 -10.21 -13.13
CA HIS A 87 -2.04 -9.22 -12.93
C HIS A 87 -2.64 -7.87 -12.57
N TYR A 88 -2.49 -7.44 -11.35
CA TYR A 88 -3.03 -6.16 -10.92
C TYR A 88 -2.05 -5.00 -11.08
N GLN A 89 -0.88 -5.22 -11.67
CA GLN A 89 0.14 -4.18 -11.82
C GLN A 89 -0.41 -2.91 -12.47
N ASP A 90 -1.16 -3.06 -13.54
CA ASP A 90 -1.73 -1.96 -14.33
C ASP A 90 -3.24 -1.74 -14.08
N ILE A 91 -3.87 -2.62 -13.30
CA ILE A 91 -5.30 -2.56 -12.99
C ILE A 91 -5.58 -1.71 -11.76
N LEU A 92 -4.75 -1.86 -10.73
CA LEU A 92 -4.83 -1.08 -9.51
C LEU A 92 -3.76 0.01 -9.49
N SER A 93 -4.13 1.20 -9.04
CA SER A 93 -3.16 2.26 -8.76
C SER A 93 -2.29 1.90 -7.55
N ASP A 94 -1.15 2.57 -7.39
CA ASP A 94 -0.29 2.39 -6.23
C ASP A 94 -1.01 2.72 -4.92
N GLN A 95 -1.89 3.72 -4.93
CA GLN A 95 -2.71 4.06 -3.78
C GLN A 95 -3.71 2.95 -3.44
N GLU A 96 -4.39 2.40 -4.43
CA GLU A 96 -5.33 1.29 -4.23
C GLU A 96 -4.63 0.04 -3.69
N LYS A 97 -3.43 -0.26 -4.17
CA LYS A 97 -2.60 -1.34 -3.62
C LYS A 97 -2.20 -1.08 -2.17
N GLY A 98 -1.83 0.16 -1.85
CA GLY A 98 -1.53 0.57 -0.48
C GLY A 98 -2.74 0.44 0.43
N ASP A 99 -3.91 0.86 -0.01
CA ASP A 99 -5.17 0.73 0.71
C ASP A 99 -5.54 -0.74 0.93
N LEU A 100 -5.40 -1.56 -0.11
CA LEU A 100 -5.63 -3.00 -0.03
C LEU A 100 -4.70 -3.66 1.01
N ILE A 101 -3.42 -3.34 0.98
CA ILE A 101 -2.44 -3.89 1.94
C ILE A 101 -2.79 -3.44 3.37
N ALA A 102 -3.19 -2.19 3.58
CA ALA A 102 -3.65 -1.72 4.87
C ALA A 102 -4.85 -2.54 5.40
N TYR A 103 -5.79 -2.85 4.54
CA TYR A 103 -6.92 -3.73 4.88
C TYR A 103 -6.44 -5.16 5.20
N LEU A 104 -5.59 -5.75 4.38
CA LEU A 104 -5.07 -7.10 4.59
C LEU A 104 -4.32 -7.26 5.92
N LYS A 105 -3.70 -6.19 6.41
CA LYS A 105 -3.04 -6.20 7.73
C LYS A 105 -4.02 -6.32 8.90
N THR A 106 -5.27 -6.03 8.69
CA THR A 106 -6.33 -6.13 9.73
C THR A 106 -6.91 -7.53 9.88
N LEU A 107 -6.60 -8.44 8.97
CA LEU A 107 -7.16 -9.78 8.91
C LEU A 107 -6.56 -10.77 9.91
#